data_4788bab6ade6048395caf1fa4c922249
#
_entry.id   4788bab6ade6048395caf1fa4c922249
#
_cell.length_a   1.000
_cell.length_b   1.000
_cell.length_c   1.000
_cell.angle_alpha   90.00
_cell.angle_beta   90.00
_cell.angle_gamma   90.00
#
_symmetry.space_group_name_H-M   'P 1'
#
loop_
_entity.id
_entity.type
_entity.pdbx_description
1 polymer ?
#
loop_
_entity_poly.entity_id
_entity_poly.type
_entity_poly.pdbx_seq_one_letter_code
_entity_poly.pdbx_strand_id
1 'polypeptide(L)'
;MRRINLTYILALGIAVAITSCTKKGDTGPAGPTGPAGPTYTGAIKGHISLYDQYGSKVLTGLGNTQLSLNGAAAISADAEGYYIFGGTKTGSYTISATNSGYADTRLNNFQFLSDTLNRDIKLSQIPTFSPTAVTVYTMAGGAGDSVVMTFATDTRVRNCILFLNSTSTVNNMPANYLLSYSRSIGANVPRAVILIPKQDLLNAGLASGASVYYAAYGYAVSDASSYEDLGTGKTVYTAVSPVSMTATGIVP
;
A
#
# COMPACT_ATOMS: atom_id res chain seq x y z
N MET A 1 -88.08 -9.68 28.05
CA MET A 1 -87.53 -9.68 26.72
C MET A 1 -86.33 -8.74 26.67
N ARG A 2 -85.06 -9.32 26.62
CA ARG A 2 -83.82 -8.57 26.67
C ARG A 2 -83.46 -8.10 25.23
N ARG A 3 -83.52 -6.81 24.99
CA ARG A 3 -83.14 -6.26 23.67
C ARG A 3 -81.62 -6.40 23.48
N ILE A 4 -81.18 -7.25 22.56
CA ILE A 4 -79.76 -7.36 22.12
C ILE A 4 -79.49 -6.12 21.26
N ASN A 5 -78.58 -5.27 21.74
CA ASN A 5 -78.21 -4.06 21.01
C ASN A 5 -77.52 -4.38 19.68
N LEU A 6 -78.06 -4.01 18.59
CA LEU A 6 -77.56 -4.18 17.23
C LEU A 6 -76.10 -3.64 17.04
N THR A 7 -75.69 -2.72 17.90
CA THR A 7 -74.36 -2.12 17.93
C THR A 7 -73.25 -3.13 18.24
N TYR A 8 -73.49 -4.17 19.08
CA TYR A 8 -72.48 -5.18 19.39
C TYR A 8 -72.26 -6.20 18.27
N ILE A 9 -73.27 -6.42 17.44
CA ILE A 9 -73.15 -7.35 16.30
C ILE A 9 -72.34 -6.68 15.19
N LEU A 10 -72.49 -5.33 14.98
CA LEU A 10 -71.73 -4.58 13.99
C LEU A 10 -70.23 -4.47 14.37
N ALA A 11 -69.94 -4.29 15.68
CA ALA A 11 -68.56 -4.19 16.16
C ALA A 11 -67.77 -5.53 16.06
N LEU A 12 -68.49 -6.66 16.24
CA LEU A 12 -67.86 -7.99 16.13
C LEU A 12 -67.57 -8.37 14.68
N GLY A 13 -68.35 -7.89 13.72
CA GLY A 13 -68.17 -8.16 12.30
C GLY A 13 -66.95 -7.41 11.71
N ILE A 14 -66.60 -6.23 12.24
CA ILE A 14 -65.44 -5.44 11.77
C ILE A 14 -64.13 -5.99 12.32
N ALA A 15 -64.11 -6.59 13.51
CA ALA A 15 -62.91 -7.14 14.14
C ALA A 15 -62.36 -8.40 13.41
N VAL A 16 -63.22 -9.15 12.68
CA VAL A 16 -62.79 -10.37 11.96
C VAL A 16 -62.20 -10.07 10.59
N ALA A 17 -62.50 -8.88 10.00
CA ALA A 17 -62.07 -8.54 8.64
C ALA A 17 -60.61 -8.06 8.53
N ILE A 18 -59.90 -7.76 9.65
CA ILE A 18 -58.55 -7.19 9.61
C ILE A 18 -57.44 -8.23 9.93
N THR A 19 -57.78 -9.51 10.13
CA THR A 19 -56.78 -10.56 10.36
C THR A 19 -56.38 -11.36 9.11
N SER A 20 -56.95 -11.00 7.92
CA SER A 20 -56.63 -11.67 6.67
C SER A 20 -55.82 -10.75 5.77
N CYS A 21 -54.54 -10.92 5.81
CA CYS A 21 -53.50 -10.65 4.82
C CYS A 21 -52.24 -9.99 5.38
N THR A 22 -51.42 -10.74 6.10
CA THR A 22 -50.01 -10.42 6.23
C THR A 22 -49.10 -11.66 6.07
N LYS A 23 -49.40 -12.52 5.10
CA LYS A 23 -48.37 -13.38 4.56
C LYS A 23 -47.63 -12.61 3.49
N LYS A 24 -46.50 -11.97 3.85
CA LYS A 24 -45.48 -11.66 2.86
C LYS A 24 -45.14 -12.95 2.12
N GLY A 25 -45.49 -13.00 0.84
CA GLY A 25 -45.03 -14.11 0.00
C GLY A 25 -43.52 -14.22 0.08
N ASP A 26 -43.00 -15.44 0.12
CA ASP A 26 -41.54 -15.69 0.08
C ASP A 26 -40.98 -14.99 -1.14
N THR A 27 -39.83 -14.34 -0.96
CA THR A 27 -39.08 -13.76 -2.08
C THR A 27 -38.81 -14.88 -3.08
N GLY A 28 -39.25 -14.73 -4.31
CA GLY A 28 -39.03 -15.74 -5.35
C GLY A 28 -37.53 -16.03 -5.49
N PRO A 29 -37.14 -17.21 -5.94
CA PRO A 29 -35.75 -17.56 -6.14
C PRO A 29 -35.06 -16.54 -7.02
N ALA A 30 -33.80 -16.18 -6.68
CA ALA A 30 -32.99 -15.28 -7.50
C ALA A 30 -32.95 -15.84 -8.94
N GLY A 31 -33.16 -14.98 -9.91
CA GLY A 31 -33.09 -15.35 -11.32
C GLY A 31 -31.73 -15.96 -11.65
N PRO A 32 -31.63 -16.81 -12.67
CA PRO A 32 -30.35 -17.41 -13.07
C PRO A 32 -29.34 -16.31 -13.39
N THR A 33 -28.10 -16.53 -12.98
CA THR A 33 -26.97 -15.64 -13.33
C THR A 33 -26.92 -15.51 -14.86
N GLY A 34 -26.88 -14.30 -15.38
CA GLY A 34 -26.72 -14.04 -16.80
C GLY A 34 -25.48 -14.74 -17.38
N PRO A 35 -25.48 -15.04 -18.69
CA PRO A 35 -24.31 -15.66 -19.33
C PRO A 35 -23.05 -14.80 -19.11
N ALA A 36 -21.91 -15.46 -18.91
CA ALA A 36 -20.62 -14.77 -18.83
C ALA A 36 -20.39 -13.95 -20.11
N GLY A 37 -19.93 -12.72 -19.94
CA GLY A 37 -19.61 -11.85 -21.08
C GLY A 37 -18.51 -12.44 -21.96
N PRO A 38 -18.36 -11.96 -23.20
CA PRO A 38 -17.34 -12.45 -24.13
C PRO A 38 -15.94 -12.26 -23.55
N THR A 39 -15.11 -13.31 -23.64
CA THR A 39 -13.70 -13.24 -23.26
C THR A 39 -12.87 -12.84 -24.49
N TYR A 40 -12.20 -11.69 -24.42
CA TYR A 40 -11.26 -11.26 -25.43
C TYR A 40 -9.83 -11.68 -25.03
N THR A 41 -8.96 -11.83 -26.02
CA THR A 41 -7.53 -12.09 -25.82
C THR A 41 -6.71 -11.00 -26.48
N GLY A 42 -5.59 -10.64 -25.86
CA GLY A 42 -4.70 -9.62 -26.40
C GLY A 42 -3.33 -9.69 -25.76
N ALA A 43 -2.67 -8.56 -25.59
CA ALA A 43 -1.34 -8.49 -25.01
C ALA A 43 -1.21 -7.38 -23.95
N ILE A 44 -0.54 -7.69 -22.85
CA ILE A 44 -0.04 -6.69 -21.91
C ILE A 44 1.45 -6.55 -22.19
N LYS A 45 1.91 -5.35 -22.51
CA LYS A 45 3.31 -5.05 -22.85
C LYS A 45 3.76 -3.75 -22.18
N GLY A 46 5.06 -3.51 -22.17
CA GLY A 46 5.60 -2.28 -21.62
C GLY A 46 7.11 -2.23 -21.68
N HIS A 47 7.67 -1.23 -21.03
CA HIS A 47 9.10 -0.98 -20.97
C HIS A 47 9.57 -0.89 -19.52
N ILE A 48 10.74 -1.50 -19.23
CA ILE A 48 11.43 -1.44 -17.94
C ILE A 48 12.30 -0.19 -17.89
N SER A 49 12.24 0.52 -16.78
CA SER A 49 13.18 1.59 -16.45
C SER A 49 13.83 1.29 -15.12
N LEU A 50 15.16 1.26 -15.10
CA LEU A 50 15.95 1.10 -13.88
C LEU A 50 16.49 2.46 -13.44
N TYR A 51 16.50 2.68 -12.12
CA TYR A 51 17.06 3.88 -11.50
C TYR A 51 18.07 3.47 -10.43
N ASP A 52 19.22 4.15 -10.39
CA ASP A 52 20.17 3.96 -9.30
C ASP A 52 19.61 4.52 -7.97
N GLN A 53 20.29 4.25 -6.87
CA GLN A 53 19.89 4.72 -5.55
C GLN A 53 19.85 6.25 -5.40
N TYR A 54 20.45 6.99 -6.33
CA TYR A 54 20.50 8.45 -6.39
C TYR A 54 19.48 9.06 -7.38
N GLY A 55 18.66 8.20 -8.02
CA GLY A 55 17.60 8.60 -8.93
C GLY A 55 18.03 8.78 -10.40
N SER A 56 19.26 8.45 -10.76
CA SER A 56 19.71 8.49 -12.15
C SER A 56 19.24 7.25 -12.92
N LYS A 57 18.80 7.43 -14.17
CA LYS A 57 18.38 6.33 -15.03
C LYS A 57 19.56 5.43 -15.40
N VAL A 58 19.39 4.12 -15.25
CA VAL A 58 20.36 3.09 -15.62
C VAL A 58 19.93 2.47 -16.95
N LEU A 59 20.84 2.45 -17.93
CA LEU A 59 20.54 1.99 -19.31
C LEU A 59 21.01 0.56 -19.60
N THR A 60 21.58 -0.12 -18.59
CA THR A 60 22.11 -1.49 -18.73
C THR A 60 21.42 -2.43 -17.78
N GLY A 61 21.45 -3.74 -18.10
CA GLY A 61 20.85 -4.75 -17.21
C GLY A 61 19.32 -4.80 -17.26
N LEU A 62 18.68 -4.12 -18.19
CA LEU A 62 17.22 -4.11 -18.37
C LEU A 62 16.68 -5.53 -18.62
N GLY A 63 17.38 -6.30 -19.48
CA GLY A 63 17.01 -7.67 -19.83
C GLY A 63 17.15 -8.69 -18.69
N ASN A 64 17.77 -8.32 -17.56
CA ASN A 64 17.84 -9.15 -16.36
C ASN A 64 16.55 -9.07 -15.52
N THR A 65 15.61 -8.20 -15.90
CA THR A 65 14.34 -8.05 -15.17
C THR A 65 13.42 -9.21 -15.49
N GLN A 66 13.01 -9.91 -14.44
CA GLN A 66 12.02 -10.98 -14.48
C GLN A 66 10.64 -10.42 -14.15
N LEU A 67 9.64 -10.78 -14.97
CA LEU A 67 8.27 -10.33 -14.78
C LEU A 67 7.32 -11.52 -14.70
N SER A 68 6.38 -11.49 -13.78
CA SER A 68 5.30 -12.48 -13.71
C SER A 68 3.94 -11.80 -13.70
N LEU A 69 2.95 -12.46 -14.34
CA LEU A 69 1.57 -12.02 -14.38
C LEU A 69 0.74 -12.92 -13.47
N ASN A 70 0.12 -12.37 -12.42
CA ASN A 70 -0.62 -13.12 -11.39
C ASN A 70 0.16 -14.31 -10.80
N GLY A 71 1.49 -14.20 -10.66
CA GLY A 71 2.32 -15.27 -10.12
C GLY A 71 2.55 -16.45 -11.07
N ALA A 72 2.19 -16.34 -12.36
CA ALA A 72 2.53 -17.33 -13.38
C ALA A 72 4.05 -17.39 -13.64
N ALA A 73 4.49 -18.32 -14.49
CA ALA A 73 5.89 -18.42 -14.88
C ALA A 73 6.44 -17.08 -15.36
N ALA A 74 7.62 -16.72 -14.87
CA ALA A 74 8.24 -15.45 -15.21
C ALA A 74 8.74 -15.43 -16.66
N ILE A 75 8.67 -14.25 -17.26
CA ILE A 75 9.32 -13.91 -18.53
C ILE A 75 10.44 -12.90 -18.25
N SER A 76 11.43 -12.84 -19.12
CA SER A 76 12.46 -11.78 -19.09
C SER A 76 12.07 -10.64 -20.01
N ALA A 77 12.43 -9.41 -19.62
CA ALA A 77 12.50 -8.32 -20.59
C ALA A 77 13.62 -8.60 -21.63
N ASP A 78 13.58 -7.92 -22.77
CA ASP A 78 14.70 -7.93 -23.72
C ASP A 78 15.84 -6.97 -23.28
N ALA A 79 16.90 -6.88 -24.09
CA ALA A 79 18.08 -6.05 -23.77
C ALA A 79 17.74 -4.56 -23.70
N GLU A 80 16.76 -4.12 -24.45
CA GLU A 80 16.24 -2.75 -24.49
C GLU A 80 15.21 -2.48 -23.38
N GLY A 81 14.78 -3.53 -22.65
CA GLY A 81 13.82 -3.46 -21.54
C GLY A 81 12.36 -3.64 -21.96
N TYR A 82 12.06 -4.06 -23.19
CA TYR A 82 10.69 -4.36 -23.58
C TYR A 82 10.25 -5.74 -23.10
N TYR A 83 8.98 -5.87 -22.75
CA TYR A 83 8.36 -7.13 -22.38
C TYR A 83 6.94 -7.25 -22.93
N ILE A 84 6.46 -8.48 -23.08
CA ILE A 84 5.12 -8.79 -23.57
C ILE A 84 4.56 -10.07 -22.96
N PHE A 85 3.36 -9.98 -22.39
CA PHE A 85 2.50 -11.11 -22.04
C PHE A 85 1.45 -11.27 -23.13
N GLY A 86 1.73 -12.13 -24.12
CA GLY A 86 0.81 -12.40 -25.24
C GLY A 86 -0.29 -13.41 -24.88
N GLY A 87 -1.40 -13.39 -25.61
CA GLY A 87 -2.52 -14.31 -25.40
C GLY A 87 -3.24 -14.10 -24.05
N THR A 88 -3.09 -12.93 -23.43
CA THR A 88 -3.72 -12.60 -22.16
C THR A 88 -5.23 -12.41 -22.36
N LYS A 89 -6.04 -13.08 -21.56
CA LYS A 89 -7.52 -12.94 -21.56
C LYS A 89 -7.93 -11.66 -20.80
N THR A 90 -9.15 -11.17 -21.08
CA THR A 90 -9.76 -10.09 -20.27
C THR A 90 -9.84 -10.50 -18.81
N GLY A 91 -9.55 -9.58 -17.89
CA GLY A 91 -9.54 -9.84 -16.46
C GLY A 91 -8.77 -8.83 -15.64
N SER A 92 -8.66 -9.10 -14.35
CA SER A 92 -7.86 -8.30 -13.41
C SER A 92 -6.50 -8.97 -13.21
N TYR A 93 -5.45 -8.17 -13.25
CA TYR A 93 -4.07 -8.65 -13.22
C TYR A 93 -3.19 -7.86 -12.26
N THR A 94 -2.16 -8.55 -11.78
CA THR A 94 -1.03 -7.97 -11.06
C THR A 94 0.25 -8.37 -11.79
N ILE A 95 1.10 -7.41 -12.13
CA ILE A 95 2.46 -7.67 -12.60
C ILE A 95 3.41 -7.52 -11.43
N SER A 96 4.24 -8.53 -11.18
CA SER A 96 5.39 -8.43 -10.28
C SER A 96 6.67 -8.38 -11.11
N ALA A 97 7.61 -7.52 -10.73
CA ALA A 97 8.90 -7.41 -11.40
C ALA A 97 10.04 -7.43 -10.40
N THR A 98 11.11 -8.17 -10.73
CA THR A 98 12.32 -8.34 -9.93
C THR A 98 13.56 -8.18 -10.79
N ASN A 99 14.63 -7.58 -10.24
CA ASN A 99 15.95 -7.50 -10.87
C ASN A 99 17.01 -7.49 -9.77
N SER A 100 18.08 -8.23 -9.93
CA SER A 100 19.13 -8.34 -8.91
C SER A 100 19.73 -6.97 -8.55
N GLY A 101 19.76 -6.63 -7.26
CA GLY A 101 20.23 -5.34 -6.74
C GLY A 101 19.18 -4.22 -6.78
N TYR A 102 18.01 -4.50 -7.32
CA TYR A 102 16.87 -3.58 -7.35
C TYR A 102 15.75 -4.06 -6.42
N ALA A 103 14.98 -3.13 -5.95
CA ALA A 103 13.81 -3.40 -5.14
C ALA A 103 12.67 -3.97 -6.00
N ASP A 104 12.05 -5.03 -5.53
CA ASP A 104 10.89 -5.63 -6.18
C ASP A 104 9.74 -4.64 -6.24
N THR A 105 8.97 -4.70 -7.33
CA THR A 105 7.78 -3.86 -7.49
C THR A 105 6.58 -4.65 -7.97
N ARG A 106 5.40 -4.06 -7.78
CA ARG A 106 4.13 -4.62 -8.24
C ARG A 106 3.22 -3.54 -8.81
N LEU A 107 2.57 -3.85 -9.92
CA LEU A 107 1.41 -3.13 -10.43
C LEU A 107 0.18 -3.96 -10.08
N ASN A 108 -0.54 -3.54 -9.05
CA ASN A 108 -1.64 -4.32 -8.49
C ASN A 108 -2.97 -4.04 -9.20
N ASN A 109 -3.77 -5.09 -9.37
CA ASN A 109 -5.21 -5.06 -9.60
C ASN A 109 -5.66 -4.13 -10.75
N PHE A 110 -4.94 -4.13 -11.86
CA PHE A 110 -5.36 -3.38 -13.04
C PHE A 110 -6.24 -4.23 -13.96
N GLN A 111 -7.18 -3.59 -14.65
CA GLN A 111 -8.09 -4.25 -15.58
C GLN A 111 -7.46 -4.33 -16.97
N PHE A 112 -7.53 -5.52 -17.57
CA PHE A 112 -7.24 -5.75 -18.98
C PHE A 112 -8.55 -6.10 -19.70
N LEU A 113 -8.97 -5.27 -20.64
CA LEU A 113 -10.30 -5.37 -21.24
C LEU A 113 -10.27 -5.88 -22.69
N SER A 114 -9.25 -5.55 -23.48
CA SER A 114 -9.09 -6.02 -24.88
C SER A 114 -7.78 -5.55 -25.51
N ASP A 115 -7.41 -6.15 -26.63
CA ASP A 115 -6.34 -5.79 -27.56
C ASP A 115 -4.94 -5.67 -26.95
N THR A 116 -4.48 -4.46 -26.72
CA THR A 116 -3.15 -4.19 -26.18
C THR A 116 -3.23 -3.18 -25.06
N LEU A 117 -2.61 -3.50 -23.93
CA LEU A 117 -2.45 -2.62 -22.79
C LEU A 117 -0.97 -2.34 -22.52
N ASN A 118 -0.60 -1.07 -22.50
CA ASN A 118 0.76 -0.66 -22.12
C ASN A 118 0.86 -0.47 -20.60
N ARG A 119 1.89 -1.08 -20.00
CA ARG A 119 2.22 -0.95 -18.57
C ARG A 119 3.73 -0.86 -18.41
N ASP A 120 4.24 0.34 -18.27
CA ASP A 120 5.67 0.55 -17.99
C ASP A 120 5.95 0.28 -16.52
N ILE A 121 7.11 -0.31 -16.25
CA ILE A 121 7.53 -0.71 -14.92
C ILE A 121 8.86 -0.02 -14.62
N LYS A 122 8.96 0.48 -13.39
CA LYS A 122 10.15 1.16 -12.89
C LYS A 122 10.65 0.43 -11.66
N LEU A 123 11.97 0.20 -11.58
CA LEU A 123 12.62 -0.35 -10.40
C LEU A 123 13.71 0.60 -9.93
N SER A 124 13.79 0.78 -8.62
CA SER A 124 14.85 1.55 -7.95
C SER A 124 15.87 0.61 -7.34
N GLN A 125 17.13 0.93 -7.48
CA GLN A 125 18.22 0.21 -6.82
C GLN A 125 18.03 0.24 -5.30
N ILE A 126 18.26 -0.89 -4.64
CA ILE A 126 18.29 -0.97 -3.18
C ILE A 126 19.47 -0.12 -2.68
N PRO A 127 19.24 0.85 -1.76
CA PRO A 127 20.31 1.69 -1.25
C PRO A 127 21.38 0.89 -0.53
N THR A 128 22.65 1.20 -0.83
CA THR A 128 23.81 0.63 -0.15
C THR A 128 24.24 1.43 1.07
N PHE A 129 23.66 2.63 1.26
CA PHE A 129 23.88 3.46 2.45
C PHE A 129 22.74 3.28 3.45
N SER A 130 23.08 3.33 4.73
CA SER A 130 22.14 3.23 5.84
C SER A 130 22.49 4.26 6.93
N PRO A 131 21.56 4.57 7.85
CA PRO A 131 21.89 5.39 9.01
C PRO A 131 22.97 4.70 9.85
N THR A 132 23.89 5.49 10.42
CA THR A 132 24.90 5.03 11.38
C THR A 132 24.49 5.29 12.83
N ALA A 133 23.54 6.22 13.04
CA ALA A 133 22.93 6.49 14.34
C ALA A 133 21.52 7.11 14.17
N VAL A 134 20.66 6.84 15.15
CA VAL A 134 19.34 7.47 15.29
C VAL A 134 19.17 7.92 16.72
N THR A 135 18.79 9.18 16.93
CA THR A 135 18.52 9.75 18.25
C THR A 135 17.19 10.48 18.24
N VAL A 136 16.41 10.29 19.29
CA VAL A 136 15.11 10.93 19.47
C VAL A 136 15.22 11.98 20.55
N TYR A 137 14.68 13.16 20.29
CA TYR A 137 14.57 14.26 21.24
C TYR A 137 13.12 14.71 21.33
N THR A 138 12.60 14.89 22.52
CA THR A 138 11.31 15.55 22.70
C THR A 138 11.45 17.04 22.40
N MET A 139 10.59 17.58 21.54
CA MET A 139 10.57 19.00 21.19
C MET A 139 10.11 19.85 22.39
N ALA A 140 10.54 21.11 22.42
CA ALA A 140 10.19 22.04 23.48
C ALA A 140 8.66 22.11 23.72
N GLY A 141 8.26 22.15 24.99
CA GLY A 141 6.84 22.17 25.38
C GLY A 141 6.07 20.90 25.07
N GLY A 142 6.74 19.79 24.74
CA GLY A 142 6.07 18.54 24.38
C GLY A 142 5.34 18.61 23.04
N ALA A 143 5.82 19.44 22.10
CA ALA A 143 5.17 19.65 20.81
C ALA A 143 5.27 18.44 19.86
N GLY A 144 6.10 17.45 20.19
CA GLY A 144 6.33 16.24 19.40
C GLY A 144 7.75 15.72 19.57
N ASP A 145 8.18 14.87 18.65
CA ASP A 145 9.52 14.30 18.59
C ASP A 145 10.35 14.87 17.44
N SER A 146 11.63 15.07 17.70
CA SER A 146 12.66 15.40 16.70
C SER A 146 13.58 14.20 16.56
N VAL A 147 13.50 13.50 15.44
CA VAL A 147 14.32 12.30 15.16
C VAL A 147 15.49 12.72 14.28
N VAL A 148 16.70 12.57 14.82
CA VAL A 148 17.97 12.88 14.16
C VAL A 148 18.59 11.60 13.68
N MET A 149 18.82 11.49 12.37
CA MET A 149 19.49 10.37 11.73
C MET A 149 20.86 10.83 11.23
N THR A 150 21.90 10.07 11.52
CA THR A 150 23.27 10.33 11.05
C THR A 150 23.64 9.31 9.99
N PHE A 151 24.36 9.75 8.96
CA PHE A 151 24.84 8.93 7.84
C PHE A 151 26.32 9.21 7.58
N ALA A 152 27.01 8.28 6.91
CA ALA A 152 28.29 8.59 6.31
C ALA A 152 28.13 9.76 5.30
N THR A 153 29.13 10.62 5.17
CA THR A 153 29.13 11.71 4.21
C THR A 153 29.16 11.17 2.77
N ASP A 154 28.37 11.75 1.89
CA ASP A 154 28.36 11.48 0.45
C ASP A 154 28.23 12.78 -0.32
N THR A 155 28.88 12.88 -1.46
CA THR A 155 28.85 14.05 -2.34
C THR A 155 27.53 14.18 -3.14
N ARG A 156 26.68 13.18 -3.06
CA ARG A 156 25.39 13.11 -3.78
C ARG A 156 24.20 13.30 -2.84
N VAL A 157 23.11 13.79 -3.39
CA VAL A 157 21.82 13.83 -2.69
C VAL A 157 21.32 12.40 -2.46
N ARG A 158 20.79 12.13 -1.28
CA ARG A 158 20.22 10.85 -0.85
C ARG A 158 18.89 11.08 -0.19
N ASN A 159 18.10 10.04 -0.05
CA ASN A 159 16.90 10.10 0.80
C ASN A 159 17.04 9.14 1.98
N CYS A 160 16.33 9.44 3.03
CA CYS A 160 16.07 8.53 4.14
C CYS A 160 14.58 8.42 4.39
N ILE A 161 14.20 7.33 5.03
CA ILE A 161 12.83 7.11 5.49
C ILE A 161 12.84 6.59 6.92
N LEU A 162 11.88 7.08 7.69
CA LEU A 162 11.65 6.72 9.08
C LEU A 162 10.28 6.09 9.19
N PHE A 163 10.20 4.94 9.81
CA PHE A 163 8.96 4.27 10.20
C PHE A 163 8.80 4.36 11.70
N LEU A 164 7.56 4.44 12.18
CA LEU A 164 7.27 4.39 13.61
C LEU A 164 6.08 3.47 13.92
N ASN A 165 6.12 2.89 15.12
CA ASN A 165 5.08 2.00 15.63
C ASN A 165 5.02 2.04 17.16
N SER A 166 3.95 1.52 17.74
CA SER A 166 3.80 1.24 19.18
C SER A 166 4.60 0.01 19.65
N THR A 167 5.16 -0.77 18.75
CA THR A 167 5.90 -2.00 19.05
C THR A 167 7.33 -1.97 18.53
N SER A 168 8.24 -2.68 19.19
CA SER A 168 9.66 -2.76 18.82
C SER A 168 9.92 -3.50 17.50
N THR A 169 8.91 -4.15 16.93
CA THR A 169 9.00 -4.85 15.63
C THR A 169 8.86 -3.90 14.44
N VAL A 170 8.93 -2.59 14.67
CA VAL A 170 8.81 -1.56 13.63
C VAL A 170 9.80 -1.79 12.49
N ASN A 171 9.31 -1.76 11.25
CA ASN A 171 10.11 -1.85 10.02
C ASN A 171 9.30 -1.32 8.82
N ASN A 172 9.82 -1.49 7.60
CA ASN A 172 9.20 -1.03 6.35
C ASN A 172 8.00 -1.85 5.85
N MET A 173 7.63 -2.93 6.53
CA MET A 173 6.47 -3.75 6.16
C MET A 173 5.15 -3.08 6.58
N PRO A 174 4.09 -3.06 5.75
CA PRO A 174 2.83 -2.36 6.04
C PRO A 174 2.18 -2.72 7.37
N ALA A 175 2.29 -3.98 7.81
CA ALA A 175 1.76 -4.43 9.10
C ALA A 175 2.57 -3.91 10.31
N ASN A 176 3.81 -3.46 10.11
CA ASN A 176 4.78 -3.16 11.17
C ASN A 176 5.10 -1.66 11.32
N TYR A 177 4.35 -0.77 10.65
CA TYR A 177 4.45 0.66 10.90
C TYR A 177 3.06 1.32 10.99
N LEU A 178 2.95 2.36 11.77
CA LEU A 178 1.78 3.23 11.86
C LEU A 178 1.92 4.43 10.91
N LEU A 179 3.06 5.10 10.96
CA LEU A 179 3.40 6.25 10.11
C LEU A 179 4.77 6.06 9.49
N SER A 180 4.99 6.74 8.36
CA SER A 180 6.28 6.84 7.69
C SER A 180 6.54 8.28 7.26
N TYR A 181 7.80 8.71 7.35
CA TYR A 181 8.27 10.04 6.95
C TYR A 181 9.53 9.90 6.13
N SER A 182 9.57 10.48 4.95
CA SER A 182 10.78 10.53 4.12
C SER A 182 11.39 11.92 4.13
N ARG A 183 12.71 11.99 3.95
CA ARG A 183 13.44 13.25 3.85
C ARG A 183 14.63 13.12 2.93
N SER A 184 14.87 14.18 2.16
CA SER A 184 16.08 14.33 1.35
C SER A 184 17.25 14.80 2.23
N ILE A 185 18.43 14.23 1.98
CA ILE A 185 19.71 14.55 2.59
C ILE A 185 20.57 15.21 1.52
N GLY A 186 20.92 16.46 1.70
CA GLY A 186 21.75 17.20 0.76
C GLY A 186 23.13 16.60 0.57
N ALA A 187 23.78 16.92 -0.54
CA ALA A 187 25.17 16.57 -0.77
C ALA A 187 26.08 17.11 0.36
N ASN A 188 27.03 16.28 0.80
CA ASN A 188 27.96 16.57 1.91
C ASN A 188 27.28 16.80 3.27
N VAL A 189 25.98 16.52 3.42
CA VAL A 189 25.26 16.62 4.68
C VAL A 189 25.17 15.24 5.32
N PRO A 190 25.76 15.01 6.53
CA PRO A 190 25.72 13.71 7.18
C PRO A 190 24.48 13.50 8.06
N ARG A 191 23.56 14.45 8.09
CA ARG A 191 22.41 14.42 9.02
C ARG A 191 21.08 14.70 8.31
N ALA A 192 20.05 13.97 8.74
CA ALA A 192 18.66 14.31 8.47
C ALA A 192 17.92 14.48 9.80
N VAL A 193 16.98 15.42 9.84
CA VAL A 193 16.10 15.64 11.00
C VAL A 193 14.66 15.57 10.52
N ILE A 194 13.87 14.70 11.13
CA ILE A 194 12.44 14.62 10.92
C ILE A 194 11.72 15.08 12.18
N LEU A 195 10.87 16.08 12.02
CA LEU A 195 10.01 16.57 13.11
C LEU A 195 8.66 15.87 13.00
N ILE A 196 8.22 15.27 14.10
CA ILE A 196 6.97 14.52 14.18
C ILE A 196 6.10 15.24 15.21
N PRO A 197 5.06 15.94 14.76
CA PRO A 197 4.13 16.62 15.66
C PRO A 197 3.47 15.63 16.63
N LYS A 198 3.28 16.03 17.89
CA LYS A 198 2.51 15.23 18.86
C LYS A 198 1.14 14.81 18.31
N GLN A 199 0.48 15.72 17.60
CA GLN A 199 -0.84 15.43 17.03
C GLN A 199 -0.81 14.27 16.05
N ASP A 200 0.25 14.10 15.24
CA ASP A 200 0.38 12.98 14.32
C ASP A 200 0.50 11.65 15.07
N LEU A 201 1.25 11.64 16.19
CA LEU A 201 1.37 10.47 17.06
C LEU A 201 0.02 10.09 17.67
N LEU A 202 -0.73 11.07 18.18
CA LEU A 202 -2.06 10.86 18.75
C LEU A 202 -3.06 10.36 17.67
N ASN A 203 -3.04 10.96 16.48
CA ASN A 203 -3.90 10.56 15.37
C ASN A 203 -3.59 9.13 14.88
N ALA A 204 -2.35 8.68 15.03
CA ALA A 204 -1.94 7.30 14.75
C ALA A 204 -2.35 6.31 15.85
N GLY A 205 -3.04 6.76 16.90
CA GLY A 205 -3.53 5.93 18.01
C GLY A 205 -2.53 5.70 19.14
N LEU A 206 -1.42 6.48 19.17
CA LEU A 206 -0.45 6.43 20.26
C LEU A 206 -0.93 7.34 21.40
N ALA A 207 -0.93 6.84 22.63
CA ALA A 207 -1.32 7.63 23.81
C ALA A 207 -0.14 8.46 24.32
N SER A 208 -0.40 9.66 24.87
CA SER A 208 0.62 10.45 25.58
C SER A 208 1.23 9.62 26.73
N GLY A 209 2.55 9.66 26.86
CA GLY A 209 3.32 8.84 27.82
C GLY A 209 3.62 7.41 27.34
N ALA A 210 3.05 6.95 26.22
CA ALA A 210 3.35 5.63 25.66
C ALA A 210 4.72 5.60 24.97
N SER A 211 5.34 4.42 24.93
CA SER A 211 6.56 4.22 24.12
C SER A 211 6.23 4.24 22.63
N VAL A 212 7.09 4.90 21.86
CA VAL A 212 7.08 4.89 20.41
C VAL A 212 8.44 4.39 19.91
N TYR A 213 8.42 3.49 18.95
CA TYR A 213 9.60 2.87 18.36
C TYR A 213 9.80 3.39 16.95
N TYR A 214 11.03 3.67 16.61
CA TYR A 214 11.45 4.22 15.33
C TYR A 214 12.40 3.27 14.62
N ALA A 215 12.25 3.11 13.29
CA ALA A 215 13.21 2.42 12.45
C ALA A 215 13.56 3.30 11.24
N ALA A 216 14.82 3.63 11.10
CA ALA A 216 15.34 4.51 10.06
C ALA A 216 16.13 3.72 9.02
N TYR A 217 15.98 4.07 7.75
CA TYR A 217 16.62 3.43 6.60
C TYR A 217 17.19 4.47 5.64
N GLY A 218 18.21 4.08 4.88
CA GLY A 218 18.50 4.71 3.60
C GLY A 218 17.35 4.43 2.64
N TYR A 219 17.02 5.38 1.77
CA TYR A 219 15.90 5.26 0.85
C TYR A 219 16.31 5.74 -0.55
N ALA A 220 15.93 5.02 -1.60
CA ALA A 220 16.25 5.42 -2.96
C ALA A 220 15.61 6.78 -3.28
N VAL A 221 16.33 7.65 -4.00
CA VAL A 221 15.85 8.98 -4.39
C VAL A 221 14.66 8.86 -5.34
N SER A 222 14.67 7.88 -6.24
CA SER A 222 13.49 7.52 -7.04
C SER A 222 12.67 6.48 -6.29
N ASP A 223 11.47 6.84 -5.82
CA ASP A 223 10.52 5.91 -5.20
C ASP A 223 9.73 5.14 -6.28
N ALA A 224 10.44 4.55 -7.21
CA ALA A 224 9.83 3.94 -8.39
C ALA A 224 9.35 2.50 -8.15
N SER A 225 9.80 1.85 -7.05
CA SER A 225 9.45 0.46 -6.72
C SER A 225 8.34 0.32 -5.69
N SER A 226 7.97 1.38 -4.98
CA SER A 226 6.90 1.31 -3.98
C SER A 226 5.54 1.02 -4.60
N TYR A 227 4.72 0.26 -3.89
CA TYR A 227 3.37 -0.08 -4.31
C TYR A 227 2.42 -0.15 -3.10
N GLU A 228 1.12 -0.14 -3.36
CA GLU A 228 0.11 -0.28 -2.31
C GLU A 228 -0.11 -1.76 -1.95
N ASP A 229 -0.10 -2.06 -0.66
CA ASP A 229 -0.57 -3.34 -0.13
C ASP A 229 -2.10 -3.34 -0.06
N LEU A 230 -2.74 -4.20 -0.84
CA LEU A 230 -4.20 -4.24 -0.96
C LEU A 230 -4.92 -4.69 0.32
N GLY A 231 -4.23 -5.36 1.23
CA GLY A 231 -4.81 -5.83 2.49
C GLY A 231 -4.87 -4.74 3.55
N THR A 232 -3.88 -3.86 3.59
CA THR A 232 -3.75 -2.80 4.60
C THR A 232 -4.04 -1.40 4.06
N GLY A 233 -4.04 -1.21 2.74
CA GLY A 233 -4.11 0.09 2.07
C GLY A 233 -2.87 0.97 2.32
N LYS A 234 -1.77 0.39 2.82
CA LYS A 234 -0.52 1.10 3.10
C LYS A 234 0.51 0.88 2.00
N THR A 235 1.46 1.79 1.89
CA THR A 235 2.56 1.66 0.95
C THR A 235 3.56 0.60 1.40
N VAL A 236 3.94 -0.28 0.49
CA VAL A 236 5.11 -1.17 0.63
C VAL A 236 6.33 -0.43 0.11
N TYR A 237 7.24 -0.06 0.99
CA TYR A 237 8.49 0.62 0.64
C TYR A 237 9.59 -0.43 0.42
N THR A 238 9.84 -0.79 -0.82
CA THR A 238 10.79 -1.86 -1.17
C THR A 238 12.21 -1.36 -1.39
N ALA A 239 12.38 -0.11 -1.85
CA ALA A 239 13.69 0.50 -2.14
C ALA A 239 14.35 1.12 -0.89
N VAL A 240 14.42 0.37 0.20
CA VAL A 240 15.09 0.76 1.45
C VAL A 240 16.36 -0.04 1.68
N SER A 241 17.32 0.52 2.42
CA SER A 241 18.54 -0.19 2.77
C SER A 241 18.25 -1.48 3.56
N PRO A 242 19.07 -2.55 3.39
CA PRO A 242 18.86 -3.81 4.11
C PRO A 242 19.12 -3.70 5.62
N VAL A 243 19.87 -2.67 6.03
CA VAL A 243 20.18 -2.39 7.43
C VAL A 243 19.42 -1.15 7.88
N SER A 244 18.72 -1.26 9.01
CA SER A 244 18.08 -0.15 9.70
C SER A 244 18.76 0.16 11.03
N MET A 245 18.56 1.38 11.52
CA MET A 245 18.85 1.78 12.89
C MET A 245 17.56 2.08 13.62
N THR A 246 17.43 1.61 14.86
CA THR A 246 16.24 1.78 15.69
C THR A 246 16.48 2.70 16.87
N ALA A 247 15.45 3.38 17.31
CA ALA A 247 15.45 4.20 18.53
C ALA A 247 14.06 4.11 19.20
N THR A 248 14.01 4.52 20.47
CA THR A 248 12.76 4.59 21.23
C THR A 248 12.58 5.99 21.78
N GLY A 249 11.36 6.49 21.71
CA GLY A 249 10.91 7.73 22.34
C GLY A 249 9.70 7.49 23.24
N ILE A 250 9.23 8.58 23.84
CA ILE A 250 7.99 8.61 24.62
C ILE A 250 7.10 9.65 23.97
N VAL A 251 5.87 9.31 23.67
CA VAL A 251 4.88 10.26 23.13
C VAL A 251 4.71 11.41 24.13
N PRO A 252 4.99 12.65 23.75
CA PRO A 252 4.96 13.80 24.67
C PRO A 252 3.61 14.06 25.31
#